data_fb7f92dc24e245c6e3415a8046a6c866
#
_entry.id   fb7f92dc24e245c6e3415a8046a6c866
#
_cell.length_a   1.000
_cell.length_b   1.000
_cell.length_c   1.000
_cell.angle_alpha   90.00
_cell.angle_beta   90.00
_cell.angle_gamma   90.00
#
_symmetry.space_group_name_H-M   'P 1'
#
loop_
_entity.id
_entity.type
_entity.pdbx_description
1 polymer ?
#
loop_
_entity_poly.entity_id
_entity_poly.type
_entity_poly.pdbx_seq_one_letter_code
_entity_poly.pdbx_strand_id
1 'polypeptide(L)'
;MAAKRRRTAQQEHAEDVATYVAAGGEESVQRVITALFSVTKKLDQWYVRQFADLDLTQGEWSVLAALARAGDTCLTPSQLADLSNVAPSSMTHRLDKMAGRGLLQRRPDESNRTRTLVSLTTDGWALFSAAVRESNVVESDTLRGLSDAERHELARLLEIVIAGLDDIDAGPAQAPQS
;
A
#
# COMPACT_ATOMS: atom_id res chain seq x y z
N MET A 1 -30.64 11.72 26.05
CA MET A 1 -29.70 11.98 24.92
C MET A 1 -29.83 10.82 23.93
N ALA A 2 -30.35 11.05 22.73
CA ALA A 2 -30.47 10.00 21.72
C ALA A 2 -29.08 9.61 21.20
N ALA A 3 -28.73 8.32 21.26
CA ALA A 3 -27.49 7.80 20.73
C ALA A 3 -27.44 8.10 19.23
N LYS A 4 -26.46 8.88 18.80
CA LYS A 4 -26.24 9.24 17.39
C LYS A 4 -26.00 7.94 16.62
N ARG A 5 -26.97 7.51 15.82
CA ARG A 5 -26.92 6.27 15.04
C ARG A 5 -25.67 6.33 14.15
N ARG A 6 -24.75 5.40 14.33
CA ARG A 6 -23.49 5.34 13.57
C ARG A 6 -23.84 5.15 12.09
N ARG A 7 -23.34 6.03 11.21
CA ARG A 7 -23.55 5.93 9.77
C ARG A 7 -22.92 4.65 9.23
N THR A 8 -23.52 4.08 8.22
CA THR A 8 -22.92 2.95 7.48
C THR A 8 -21.87 3.47 6.50
N ALA A 9 -20.94 2.61 6.08
CA ALA A 9 -19.95 2.95 5.06
C ALA A 9 -20.58 3.41 3.75
N GLN A 10 -21.71 2.80 3.39
CA GLN A 10 -22.45 3.14 2.19
C GLN A 10 -23.12 4.53 2.28
N GLN A 11 -23.64 4.89 3.47
CA GLN A 11 -24.18 6.23 3.71
C GLN A 11 -23.08 7.31 3.67
N GLU A 12 -21.92 7.04 4.31
CA GLU A 12 -20.76 7.93 4.24
C GLU A 12 -20.31 8.17 2.80
N HIS A 13 -20.17 7.10 2.02
CA HIS A 13 -19.79 7.19 0.61
C HIS A 13 -20.81 8.01 -0.22
N ALA A 14 -22.11 7.77 -0.05
CA ALA A 14 -23.13 8.52 -0.78
C ALA A 14 -23.12 10.03 -0.43
N GLU A 15 -22.87 10.40 0.85
CA GLU A 15 -22.72 11.77 1.27
C GLU A 15 -21.46 12.43 0.69
N ASP A 16 -20.34 11.71 0.63
CA ASP A 16 -19.09 12.19 0.02
C ASP A 16 -19.30 12.48 -1.47
N VAL A 17 -19.91 11.54 -2.22
CA VAL A 17 -20.25 11.75 -3.65
C VAL A 17 -21.11 12.99 -3.82
N ALA A 18 -22.20 13.11 -3.05
CA ALA A 18 -23.11 14.27 -3.15
C ALA A 18 -22.39 15.59 -2.87
N THR A 19 -21.46 15.60 -1.90
CA THR A 19 -20.67 16.79 -1.54
C THR A 19 -19.78 17.26 -2.69
N TYR A 20 -19.04 16.33 -3.30
CA TYR A 20 -18.15 16.67 -4.41
C TYR A 20 -18.91 17.03 -5.70
N VAL A 21 -20.04 16.38 -5.97
CA VAL A 21 -20.89 16.74 -7.11
C VAL A 21 -21.50 18.14 -6.93
N ALA A 22 -21.93 18.49 -5.71
CA ALA A 22 -22.43 19.84 -5.41
C ALA A 22 -21.34 20.91 -5.57
N ALA A 23 -20.06 20.54 -5.41
CA ALA A 23 -18.92 21.42 -5.65
C ALA A 23 -18.46 21.48 -7.13
N GLY A 24 -19.16 20.81 -8.05
CA GLY A 24 -18.89 20.82 -9.49
C GLY A 24 -18.14 19.60 -10.01
N GLY A 25 -17.94 18.56 -9.19
CA GLY A 25 -17.38 17.28 -9.64
C GLY A 25 -18.34 16.48 -10.51
N GLU A 26 -17.82 15.74 -11.50
CA GLU A 26 -18.62 14.83 -12.31
C GLU A 26 -19.04 13.60 -11.50
N GLU A 27 -20.32 13.26 -11.48
CA GLU A 27 -20.88 12.20 -10.62
C GLU A 27 -20.21 10.84 -10.88
N SER A 28 -20.01 10.44 -12.14
CA SER A 28 -19.40 9.16 -12.52
C SER A 28 -17.99 9.03 -11.96
N VAL A 29 -17.19 10.11 -12.03
CA VAL A 29 -15.83 10.19 -11.50
C VAL A 29 -15.85 10.15 -9.98
N GLN A 30 -16.70 10.96 -9.34
CA GLN A 30 -16.74 11.06 -7.88
C GLN A 30 -17.22 9.75 -7.23
N ARG A 31 -18.14 9.01 -7.85
CA ARG A 31 -18.54 7.69 -7.35
C ARG A 31 -17.37 6.69 -7.28
N VAL A 32 -16.48 6.71 -8.26
CA VAL A 32 -15.32 5.81 -8.29
C VAL A 32 -14.24 6.29 -7.31
N ILE A 33 -13.84 7.55 -7.39
CA ILE A 33 -12.73 8.07 -6.59
C ILE A 33 -13.04 8.04 -5.10
N THR A 34 -14.23 8.48 -4.69
CA THR A 34 -14.62 8.43 -3.26
C THR A 34 -14.78 7.00 -2.75
N ALA A 35 -15.22 6.04 -3.61
CA ALA A 35 -15.26 4.63 -3.26
C ALA A 35 -13.86 4.08 -2.99
N LEU A 36 -12.88 4.36 -3.87
CA LEU A 36 -11.48 3.96 -3.69
C LEU A 36 -10.92 4.51 -2.38
N PHE A 37 -11.08 5.81 -2.10
CA PHE A 37 -10.65 6.41 -0.84
C PHE A 37 -11.32 5.78 0.38
N SER A 38 -12.61 5.50 0.33
CA SER A 38 -13.35 4.89 1.43
C SER A 38 -12.89 3.47 1.72
N VAL A 39 -12.66 2.66 0.68
CA VAL A 39 -12.13 1.29 0.81
C VAL A 39 -10.73 1.32 1.38
N THR A 40 -9.81 2.09 0.78
CA THR A 40 -8.42 2.21 1.22
C THR A 40 -8.35 2.64 2.69
N LYS A 41 -9.06 3.70 3.07
CA LYS A 41 -9.10 4.19 4.46
C LYS A 41 -9.54 3.13 5.47
N LYS A 42 -10.52 2.29 5.10
CA LYS A 42 -11.02 1.23 6.00
C LYS A 42 -10.04 0.06 6.08
N LEU A 43 -9.44 -0.33 4.98
CA LEU A 43 -8.39 -1.35 4.96
C LEU A 43 -7.17 -0.89 5.77
N ASP A 44 -6.71 0.34 5.63
CA ASP A 44 -5.60 0.89 6.40
C ASP A 44 -5.85 0.84 7.90
N GLN A 45 -7.06 1.23 8.35
CA GLN A 45 -7.45 1.16 9.75
C GLN A 45 -7.46 -0.28 10.30
N TRP A 46 -7.74 -1.24 9.45
CA TRP A 46 -7.73 -2.64 9.80
C TRP A 46 -6.29 -3.18 9.83
N TYR A 47 -5.45 -2.88 8.83
CA TYR A 47 -4.05 -3.29 8.78
C TYR A 47 -3.25 -2.77 9.98
N VAL A 48 -3.48 -1.54 10.42
CA VAL A 48 -2.82 -0.98 11.61
C VAL A 48 -3.06 -1.88 12.85
N ARG A 49 -4.28 -2.39 13.03
CA ARG A 49 -4.61 -3.28 14.16
C ARG A 49 -3.97 -4.65 14.00
N GLN A 50 -4.07 -5.24 12.83
CA GLN A 50 -3.47 -6.54 12.52
C GLN A 50 -1.94 -6.51 12.67
N PHE A 51 -1.28 -5.46 12.18
CA PHE A 51 0.17 -5.35 12.31
C PHE A 51 0.60 -5.20 13.77
N ALA A 52 -0.21 -4.57 14.62
CA ALA A 52 0.05 -4.50 16.05
C ALA A 52 0.07 -5.89 16.72
N ASP A 53 -0.82 -6.80 16.31
CA ASP A 53 -0.87 -8.18 16.79
C ASP A 53 0.39 -8.99 16.37
N LEU A 54 1.02 -8.61 15.28
CA LEU A 54 2.29 -9.18 14.78
C LEU A 54 3.54 -8.42 15.25
N ASP A 55 3.40 -7.48 16.16
CA ASP A 55 4.48 -6.56 16.57
C ASP A 55 5.15 -5.87 15.36
N LEU A 56 4.35 -5.46 14.40
CA LEU A 56 4.75 -4.72 13.20
C LEU A 56 4.15 -3.32 13.20
N THR A 57 4.93 -2.35 12.75
CA THR A 57 4.43 -1.04 12.36
C THR A 57 4.14 -1.01 10.85
N GLN A 58 3.28 -0.08 10.42
CA GLN A 58 3.04 0.16 8.99
C GLN A 58 4.34 0.43 8.21
N GLY A 59 5.29 1.15 8.83
CA GLY A 59 6.57 1.41 8.19
C GLY A 59 7.47 0.19 8.08
N GLU A 60 7.46 -0.71 9.06
CA GLU A 60 8.19 -1.98 8.99
C GLU A 60 7.55 -2.91 7.95
N TRP A 61 6.21 -2.97 7.87
CA TRP A 61 5.50 -3.66 6.81
C TRP A 61 5.90 -3.18 5.41
N SER A 62 5.97 -1.84 5.19
CA SER A 62 6.41 -1.27 3.90
C SER A 62 7.79 -1.76 3.49
N VAL A 63 8.73 -1.88 4.44
CA VAL A 63 10.08 -2.41 4.18
C VAL A 63 10.02 -3.90 3.84
N LEU A 64 9.29 -4.72 4.62
CA LEU A 64 9.13 -6.16 4.33
C LEU A 64 8.54 -6.37 2.94
N ALA A 65 7.47 -5.64 2.60
CA ALA A 65 6.80 -5.72 1.32
C ALA A 65 7.69 -5.26 0.14
N ALA A 66 8.50 -4.20 0.31
CA ALA A 66 9.44 -3.76 -0.70
C ALA A 66 10.52 -4.81 -0.99
N LEU A 67 11.10 -5.38 0.07
CA LEU A 67 12.12 -6.44 -0.05
C LEU A 67 11.53 -7.74 -0.61
N ALA A 68 10.31 -8.11 -0.20
CA ALA A 68 9.63 -9.29 -0.74
C ALA A 68 9.34 -9.15 -2.24
N ARG A 69 8.91 -7.97 -2.71
CA ARG A 69 8.73 -7.69 -4.14
C ARG A 69 10.03 -7.70 -4.94
N ALA A 70 11.13 -7.27 -4.32
CA ALA A 70 12.45 -7.31 -4.96
C ALA A 70 12.98 -8.75 -5.14
N GLY A 71 12.41 -9.72 -4.44
CA GLY A 71 12.81 -11.14 -4.53
C GLY A 71 14.30 -11.32 -4.18
N ASP A 72 15.05 -11.91 -5.09
CA ASP A 72 16.49 -12.13 -4.94
C ASP A 72 17.32 -10.85 -5.12
N THR A 73 16.71 -9.76 -5.58
CA THR A 73 17.38 -8.47 -5.74
C THR A 73 17.43 -7.75 -4.39
N CYS A 74 18.63 -7.53 -3.88
CA CYS A 74 18.81 -6.75 -2.67
C CYS A 74 18.60 -5.25 -2.95
N LEU A 75 18.03 -4.53 -1.98
CA LEU A 75 17.83 -3.09 -2.06
C LEU A 75 18.80 -2.35 -1.13
N THR A 76 19.18 -1.13 -1.52
CA THR A 76 19.93 -0.23 -0.64
C THR A 76 18.99 0.52 0.31
N PRO A 77 19.51 1.02 1.47
CA PRO A 77 18.73 1.89 2.36
C PRO A 77 18.13 3.11 1.66
N SER A 78 18.85 3.71 0.70
CA SER A 78 18.33 4.85 -0.09
C SER A 78 17.14 4.46 -0.95
N GLN A 79 17.23 3.35 -1.69
CA GLN A 79 16.11 2.84 -2.48
C GLN A 79 14.88 2.52 -1.60
N LEU A 80 15.09 1.95 -0.41
CA LEU A 80 14.01 1.70 0.55
C LEU A 80 13.39 2.99 1.09
N ALA A 81 14.20 4.03 1.32
CA ALA A 81 13.72 5.34 1.73
C ALA A 81 12.86 6.00 0.64
N ASP A 82 13.33 5.96 -0.61
CA ASP A 82 12.61 6.49 -1.77
C ASP A 82 11.28 5.74 -2.00
N LEU A 83 11.30 4.40 -2.00
CA LEU A 83 10.10 3.56 -2.15
C LEU A 83 9.06 3.76 -1.03
N SER A 84 9.51 4.14 0.16
CA SER A 84 8.65 4.37 1.33
C SER A 84 8.30 5.84 1.53
N ASN A 85 8.81 6.73 0.70
CA ASN A 85 8.68 8.19 0.81
C ASN A 85 8.99 8.72 2.23
N VAL A 86 10.15 8.30 2.77
CA VAL A 86 10.60 8.72 4.10
C VAL A 86 12.04 9.24 4.05
N ALA A 87 12.40 10.09 5.03
CA ALA A 87 13.76 10.59 5.15
C ALA A 87 14.78 9.46 5.34
N PRO A 88 15.99 9.53 4.74
CA PRO A 88 17.04 8.50 4.89
C PRO A 88 17.39 8.16 6.32
N SER A 89 17.41 9.15 7.24
CA SER A 89 17.66 8.93 8.66
C SER A 89 16.58 8.08 9.33
N SER A 90 15.31 8.33 9.00
CA SER A 90 14.18 7.55 9.48
C SER A 90 14.24 6.10 8.98
N MET A 91 14.62 5.91 7.71
CA MET A 91 14.81 4.58 7.13
C MET A 91 15.97 3.84 7.83
N THR A 92 17.11 4.50 8.05
CA THR A 92 18.25 3.89 8.74
C THR A 92 17.85 3.37 10.12
N HIS A 93 17.18 4.19 10.94
CA HIS A 93 16.71 3.78 12.27
C HIS A 93 15.71 2.59 12.20
N ARG A 94 14.81 2.61 11.23
CA ARG A 94 13.86 1.50 11.00
C ARG A 94 14.58 0.20 10.65
N LEU A 95 15.54 0.27 9.73
CA LEU A 95 16.33 -0.89 9.33
C LEU A 95 17.22 -1.42 10.47
N ASP A 96 17.75 -0.55 11.34
CA ASP A 96 18.50 -0.97 12.52
C ASP A 96 17.63 -1.75 13.50
N LYS A 97 16.44 -1.25 13.79
CA LYS A 97 15.46 -1.93 14.65
C LYS A 97 15.06 -3.29 14.07
N MET A 98 14.75 -3.36 12.78
CA MET A 98 14.33 -4.61 12.12
C MET A 98 15.48 -5.62 12.04
N ALA A 99 16.72 -5.18 11.80
CA ALA A 99 17.90 -6.04 11.83
C ALA A 99 18.17 -6.57 13.24
N GLY A 100 18.03 -5.73 14.27
CA GLY A 100 18.12 -6.13 15.68
C GLY A 100 17.07 -7.18 16.09
N ARG A 101 15.93 -7.24 15.40
CA ARG A 101 14.91 -8.28 15.54
C ARG A 101 15.17 -9.52 14.69
N GLY A 102 16.28 -9.57 13.93
CA GLY A 102 16.60 -10.68 13.04
C GLY A 102 15.77 -10.78 11.76
N LEU A 103 14.99 -9.74 11.43
CA LEU A 103 14.09 -9.75 10.25
C LEU A 103 14.83 -9.43 8.94
N LEU A 104 15.93 -8.70 9.03
CA LEU A 104 16.73 -8.24 7.91
C LEU A 104 18.18 -8.62 8.10
N GLN A 105 18.86 -8.84 6.98
CA GLN A 105 20.32 -8.92 6.93
C GLN A 105 20.88 -7.82 6.03
N ARG A 106 22.09 -7.38 6.36
CA ARG A 106 22.85 -6.38 5.61
C ARG A 106 24.17 -6.98 5.16
N ARG A 107 24.55 -6.72 3.93
CA ARG A 107 25.84 -7.11 3.38
C ARG A 107 26.44 -6.00 2.53
N PRO A 108 27.78 -5.88 2.46
CA PRO A 108 28.42 -5.02 1.47
C PRO A 108 28.03 -5.44 0.05
N ASP A 109 27.91 -4.47 -0.85
CA ASP A 109 27.80 -4.74 -2.27
C ASP A 109 29.18 -5.14 -2.82
N GLU A 110 29.26 -6.31 -3.46
CA GLU A 110 30.53 -6.81 -4.03
C GLU A 110 31.08 -5.91 -5.14
N SER A 111 30.18 -5.25 -5.88
CA SER A 111 30.54 -4.32 -6.96
C SER A 111 30.91 -2.93 -6.46
N ASN A 112 30.42 -2.53 -5.28
CA ASN A 112 30.69 -1.23 -4.67
C ASN A 112 30.67 -1.32 -3.13
N ARG A 113 31.81 -1.53 -2.53
CA ARG A 113 31.97 -1.73 -1.08
C ARG A 113 31.50 -0.56 -0.20
N THR A 114 31.26 0.62 -0.78
CA THR A 114 30.66 1.74 -0.04
C THR A 114 29.13 1.62 0.08
N ARG A 115 28.51 0.70 -0.66
CA ARG A 115 27.07 0.45 -0.63
C ARG A 115 26.75 -0.74 0.29
N THR A 116 25.67 -0.60 1.04
CA THR A 116 25.10 -1.67 1.84
C THR A 116 23.84 -2.18 1.15
N LEU A 117 23.73 -3.48 1.01
CA LEU A 117 22.57 -4.17 0.50
C LEU A 117 21.77 -4.76 1.66
N VAL A 118 20.44 -4.68 1.55
CA VAL A 118 19.49 -5.17 2.53
C VAL A 118 18.63 -6.26 1.89
N SER A 119 18.40 -7.34 2.61
CA SER A 119 17.47 -8.41 2.20
C SER A 119 16.75 -8.99 3.42
N LEU A 120 15.65 -9.71 3.17
CA LEU A 120 14.95 -10.44 4.21
C LEU A 120 15.79 -11.63 4.69
N THR A 121 15.67 -11.94 5.97
CA THR A 121 16.08 -13.24 6.53
C THR A 121 14.95 -14.25 6.37
N THR A 122 15.20 -15.51 6.75
CA THR A 122 14.13 -16.52 6.85
C THR A 122 13.01 -16.08 7.79
N ASP A 123 13.35 -15.45 8.92
CA ASP A 123 12.38 -14.95 9.89
C ASP A 123 11.61 -13.75 9.33
N GLY A 124 12.27 -12.85 8.58
CA GLY A 124 11.62 -11.76 7.86
C GLY A 124 10.61 -12.26 6.83
N TRP A 125 10.96 -13.28 6.06
CA TRP A 125 10.04 -13.94 5.14
C TRP A 125 8.87 -14.63 5.84
N ALA A 126 9.13 -15.31 6.96
CA ALA A 126 8.09 -15.96 7.74
C ALA A 126 7.07 -14.94 8.28
N LEU A 127 7.56 -13.80 8.81
CA LEU A 127 6.70 -12.73 9.31
C LEU A 127 5.90 -12.06 8.18
N PHE A 128 6.54 -11.76 7.04
CA PHE A 128 5.84 -11.24 5.86
C PHE A 128 4.71 -12.19 5.41
N SER A 129 5.03 -13.48 5.30
CA SER A 129 4.06 -14.50 4.88
C SER A 129 2.90 -14.68 5.89
N ALA A 130 3.18 -14.55 7.18
CA ALA A 130 2.14 -14.58 8.22
C ALA A 130 1.20 -13.39 8.07
N ALA A 131 1.74 -12.17 7.93
CA ALA A 131 0.96 -10.97 7.73
C ALA A 131 0.07 -11.03 6.48
N VAL A 132 0.59 -11.55 5.36
CA VAL A 132 -0.20 -11.74 4.13
C VAL A 132 -1.34 -12.74 4.34
N ARG A 133 -1.09 -13.87 5.02
CA ARG A 133 -2.14 -14.86 5.29
C ARG A 133 -3.26 -14.31 6.16
N GLU A 134 -2.92 -13.54 7.19
CA GLU A 134 -3.91 -12.92 8.06
C GLU A 134 -4.69 -11.82 7.33
N SER A 135 -4.03 -11.01 6.49
CA SER A 135 -4.67 -10.00 5.67
C SER A 135 -5.71 -10.60 4.72
N ASN A 136 -5.39 -11.73 4.12
CA ASN A 136 -6.24 -12.38 3.13
C ASN A 136 -7.64 -12.73 3.68
N VAL A 137 -7.78 -12.97 4.97
CA VAL A 137 -9.09 -13.26 5.60
C VAL A 137 -10.02 -12.05 5.49
N VAL A 138 -9.56 -10.86 5.87
CA VAL A 138 -10.39 -9.63 5.85
C VAL A 138 -10.53 -9.08 4.43
N GLU A 139 -9.49 -9.21 3.60
CA GLU A 139 -9.56 -8.86 2.20
C GLU A 139 -10.63 -9.70 1.48
N SER A 140 -10.66 -11.01 1.73
CA SER A 140 -11.69 -11.91 1.21
C SER A 140 -13.08 -11.54 1.74
N ASP A 141 -13.21 -11.23 3.03
CA ASP A 141 -14.47 -10.79 3.63
C ASP A 141 -14.96 -9.46 3.04
N THR A 142 -14.05 -8.55 2.74
CA THR A 142 -14.39 -7.27 2.11
C THR A 142 -14.98 -7.48 0.71
N LEU A 143 -14.53 -8.49 -0.01
CA LEU A 143 -14.97 -8.83 -1.36
C LEU A 143 -16.06 -9.90 -1.41
N ARG A 144 -16.54 -10.42 -0.28
CA ARG A 144 -17.51 -11.53 -0.24
C ARG A 144 -18.86 -11.23 -0.91
N GLY A 145 -19.20 -9.95 -1.04
CA GLY A 145 -20.42 -9.51 -1.75
C GLY A 145 -20.33 -9.59 -3.26
N LEU A 146 -19.14 -9.88 -3.81
CA LEU A 146 -18.90 -10.01 -5.24
C LEU A 146 -18.74 -11.48 -5.61
N SER A 147 -19.37 -11.89 -6.72
CA SER A 147 -19.07 -13.16 -7.39
C SER A 147 -17.65 -13.17 -7.96
N ASP A 148 -17.11 -14.33 -8.30
CA ASP A 148 -15.79 -14.45 -8.91
C ASP A 148 -15.68 -13.65 -10.23
N ALA A 149 -16.72 -13.66 -11.06
CA ALA A 149 -16.76 -12.87 -12.28
C ALA A 149 -16.67 -11.37 -12.02
N GLU A 150 -17.41 -10.87 -11.00
CA GLU A 150 -17.37 -9.45 -10.60
C GLU A 150 -16.02 -9.05 -10.00
N ARG A 151 -15.36 -9.95 -9.26
CA ARG A 151 -14.00 -9.71 -8.76
C ARG A 151 -12.99 -9.58 -9.89
N HIS A 152 -13.05 -10.44 -10.89
CA HIS A 152 -12.19 -10.38 -12.06
C HIS A 152 -12.41 -9.09 -12.86
N GLU A 153 -13.68 -8.70 -13.05
CA GLU A 153 -14.01 -7.47 -13.76
C GLU A 153 -13.58 -6.22 -12.99
N LEU A 154 -13.76 -6.19 -11.67
CA LEU A 154 -13.27 -5.10 -10.83
C LEU A 154 -11.73 -4.99 -10.89
N ALA A 155 -11.01 -6.12 -10.81
CA ALA A 155 -9.56 -6.13 -10.95
C ALA A 155 -9.12 -5.57 -12.31
N ARG A 156 -9.72 -6.03 -13.41
CA ARG A 156 -9.44 -5.55 -14.77
C ARG A 156 -9.68 -4.04 -14.92
N LEU A 157 -10.78 -3.51 -14.34
CA LEU A 157 -11.07 -2.08 -14.38
C LEU A 157 -10.06 -1.26 -13.57
N LEU A 158 -9.66 -1.75 -12.41
CA LEU A 158 -8.64 -1.10 -11.58
C LEU A 158 -7.26 -1.11 -12.26
N GLU A 159 -6.90 -2.19 -12.96
CA GLU A 159 -5.66 -2.26 -13.75
C GLU A 159 -5.61 -1.20 -14.85
N ILE A 160 -6.74 -0.90 -15.51
CA ILE A 160 -6.85 0.20 -16.49
C ILE A 160 -6.62 1.55 -15.80
N VAL A 161 -7.21 1.75 -14.62
CA VAL A 161 -7.01 3.00 -13.85
C VAL A 161 -5.54 3.15 -13.43
N ILE A 162 -4.89 2.08 -12.99
CA ILE A 162 -3.47 2.07 -12.60
C ILE A 162 -2.60 2.43 -13.81
N ALA A 163 -2.83 1.82 -14.98
CA ALA A 163 -2.07 2.15 -16.19
C ALA A 163 -2.24 3.62 -16.60
N GLY A 164 -3.43 4.20 -16.40
CA GLY A 164 -3.66 5.62 -16.68
C GLY A 164 -2.92 6.57 -15.73
N LEU A 165 -2.53 6.13 -14.52
CA LEU A 165 -1.71 6.94 -13.61
C LEU A 165 -0.28 7.12 -14.14
N ASP A 166 0.29 6.07 -14.75
CA ASP A 166 1.63 6.14 -15.35
C ASP A 166 1.68 7.18 -16.49
N ASP A 167 0.60 7.30 -17.27
CA ASP A 167 0.49 8.30 -18.34
C ASP A 167 0.41 9.74 -17.78
N ILE A 168 -0.24 9.94 -16.65
CA ILE A 168 -0.33 11.24 -15.96
C ILE A 168 1.04 11.65 -15.42
N ASP A 169 1.78 10.74 -14.80
CA ASP A 169 3.10 10.98 -14.21
C ASP A 169 4.16 11.23 -15.32
N ALA A 170 4.01 10.62 -16.49
CA ALA A 170 4.88 10.86 -17.63
C ALA A 170 4.76 12.27 -18.21
N GLY A 171 3.72 13.03 -17.86
CA GLY A 171 3.41 14.36 -18.39
C GLY A 171 2.96 14.32 -19.86
N PRO A 172 2.40 15.41 -20.40
CA PRO A 172 2.04 15.46 -21.81
C PRO A 172 3.32 15.32 -22.65
N ALA A 173 3.35 14.30 -23.52
CA ALA A 173 4.44 14.10 -24.45
C ALA A 173 4.74 15.43 -25.16
N GLN A 174 5.98 15.94 -25.02
CA GLN A 174 6.39 17.18 -25.69
C GLN A 174 6.12 17.00 -27.19
N ALA A 175 5.20 17.78 -27.72
CA ALA A 175 4.95 17.84 -29.16
C ALA A 175 6.26 18.19 -29.85
N PRO A 176 6.63 17.53 -30.97
CA PRO A 176 7.84 17.86 -31.70
C PRO A 176 7.76 19.32 -32.12
N GLN A 177 8.73 20.13 -31.68
CA GLN A 177 8.89 21.52 -32.12
C GLN A 177 9.23 21.48 -33.61
N SER A 178 8.30 21.97 -34.44
CA SER A 178 8.45 22.16 -35.88
C SER A 178 9.26 23.40 -36.16
#